data_2d1e024541c79e102c3068d53e2b9d3c
#
_entry.id   2d1e024541c79e102c3068d53e2b9d3c
#
_cell.length_a   1.000
_cell.length_b   1.000
_cell.length_c   1.000
_cell.angle_alpha   90.00
_cell.angle_beta   90.00
_cell.angle_gamma   90.00
#
_symmetry.space_group_name_H-M   'P 1'
#
loop_
_entity.id
_entity.type
_entity.pdbx_description
1 polymer ?
#
loop_
_entity_poly.entity_id
_entity_poly.type
_entity_poly.pdbx_seq_one_letter_code
_entity_poly.pdbx_strand_id
1 'polypeptide(L)'
;EPYRRQRQMCIRDRYINSIKNVKILPYIYNMEEMMNISDLLVCRSGAMTITEISIVGKPAIFIPLPSMSANRQEDNALVLKKIGAAKIILNKDVTGQKLSEEIDDIILDSLELEEMGKIANTIAPSNVEEKIYQEIKEVVK
;
A
#
# COMPACT_ATOMS: atom_id res chain seq x y z
N GLU A 1 2.87 -0.17 27.54
CA GLU A 1 2.37 -1.16 26.59
C GLU A 1 3.40 -1.72 25.56
N PRO A 2 4.72 -1.48 25.66
CA PRO A 2 5.70 -2.15 24.78
C PRO A 2 5.68 -3.68 24.96
N TYR A 3 5.41 -4.17 26.14
CA TYR A 3 5.42 -5.60 26.49
C TYR A 3 4.33 -6.42 25.79
N ARG A 4 3.18 -5.84 25.53
CA ARG A 4 2.04 -6.53 24.88
C ARG A 4 2.28 -6.68 23.37
N ARG A 5 2.83 -5.65 22.70
CA ARG A 5 3.24 -5.71 21.29
C ARG A 5 4.33 -6.73 21.06
N GLN A 6 5.35 -6.75 21.93
CA GLN A 6 6.46 -7.68 21.85
C GLN A 6 6.02 -9.14 22.03
N ARG A 7 5.06 -9.39 22.94
CA ARG A 7 4.51 -10.73 23.17
C ARG A 7 3.65 -11.24 22.01
N GLN A 8 2.87 -10.36 21.40
CA GLN A 8 2.10 -10.70 20.18
C GLN A 8 3.01 -10.96 18.97
N MET A 9 4.10 -10.25 18.83
CA MET A 9 5.11 -10.52 17.80
C MET A 9 5.76 -11.89 18.02
N CYS A 10 6.19 -12.23 19.22
CA CYS A 10 6.81 -13.52 19.52
C CYS A 10 5.89 -14.73 19.27
N ILE A 11 4.57 -14.58 19.48
CA ILE A 11 3.60 -15.64 19.18
C ILE A 11 3.39 -15.78 17.66
N ARG A 12 3.33 -14.68 16.94
CA ARG A 12 3.30 -14.64 15.47
C ARG A 12 4.53 -15.32 14.86
N ASP A 13 5.72 -14.95 15.33
CA ASP A 13 6.99 -15.45 14.81
C ASP A 13 7.11 -16.97 14.91
N ARG A 14 6.59 -17.57 15.99
CA ARG A 14 6.62 -19.04 16.15
C ARG A 14 5.74 -19.78 15.14
N TYR A 15 4.61 -19.19 14.74
CA TYR A 15 3.67 -19.86 13.81
C TYR A 15 4.15 -19.77 12.37
N ILE A 16 4.79 -18.67 11.99
CA ILE A 16 5.14 -18.33 10.60
C ILE A 16 6.56 -18.76 10.24
N ASN A 17 7.46 -18.92 11.22
CA ASN A 17 8.81 -19.46 10.99
C ASN A 17 8.83 -20.90 10.46
N SER A 18 7.68 -21.58 10.45
CA SER A 18 7.53 -22.90 9.81
C SER A 18 7.19 -22.83 8.31
N ILE A 19 6.87 -21.65 7.77
CA ILE A 19 6.48 -21.47 6.37
C ILE A 19 7.70 -21.02 5.58
N LYS A 20 8.19 -21.86 4.68
CA LYS A 20 9.47 -21.69 3.97
C LYS A 20 9.60 -20.39 3.15
N ASN A 21 8.49 -19.79 2.69
CA ASN A 21 8.49 -18.65 1.77
C ASN A 21 7.94 -17.36 2.38
N VAL A 22 7.87 -17.29 3.71
CA VAL A 22 7.39 -16.12 4.43
C VAL A 22 8.51 -15.52 5.28
N LYS A 23 8.75 -14.23 5.11
CA LYS A 23 9.68 -13.45 5.92
C LYS A 23 8.93 -12.39 6.71
N ILE A 24 9.05 -12.44 8.02
CA ILE A 24 8.51 -11.42 8.93
C ILE A 24 9.64 -10.53 9.40
N LEU A 25 9.46 -9.23 9.23
CA LEU A 25 10.40 -8.21 9.68
C LEU A 25 9.71 -7.33 10.72
N PRO A 26 10.34 -7.04 11.85
CA PRO A 26 9.79 -6.14 12.86
C PRO A 26 9.69 -4.70 12.32
N TYR A 27 10.59 -4.33 11.42
CA TYR A 27 10.66 -3.04 10.74
C TYR A 27 11.39 -3.19 9.40
N ILE A 28 11.02 -2.37 8.43
CA ILE A 28 11.68 -2.30 7.12
C ILE A 28 12.38 -0.94 7.03
N TYR A 29 13.71 -0.95 7.02
CA TYR A 29 14.53 0.27 6.97
C TYR A 29 14.69 0.82 5.55
N ASN A 30 14.63 -0.05 4.55
CA ASN A 30 14.78 0.26 3.12
C ASN A 30 13.45 0.02 2.39
N MET A 31 12.39 0.73 2.80
CA MET A 31 11.04 0.55 2.27
C MET A 31 10.98 0.75 0.75
N GLU A 32 11.67 1.75 0.22
CA GLU A 32 11.72 2.03 -1.21
C GLU A 32 12.25 0.83 -2.01
N GLU A 33 13.35 0.24 -1.56
CA GLU A 33 13.93 -0.94 -2.21
C GLU A 33 12.96 -2.13 -2.16
N MET A 34 12.34 -2.35 -0.99
CA MET A 34 11.37 -3.43 -0.81
C MET A 34 10.13 -3.26 -1.70
N MET A 35 9.64 -2.03 -1.84
CA MET A 35 8.53 -1.75 -2.74
C MET A 35 8.94 -1.96 -4.21
N ASN A 36 10.15 -1.56 -4.59
CA ASN A 36 10.64 -1.73 -5.96
C ASN A 36 10.81 -3.19 -6.38
N ILE A 37 11.22 -4.08 -5.48
CA ILE A 37 11.36 -5.52 -5.77
C ILE A 37 10.06 -6.31 -5.62
N SER A 38 9.00 -5.71 -5.09
CA SER A 38 7.71 -6.36 -4.93
C SER A 38 6.93 -6.37 -6.23
N ASP A 39 6.19 -7.43 -6.50
CA ASP A 39 5.26 -7.52 -7.63
C ASP A 39 3.90 -6.93 -7.29
N LEU A 40 3.42 -7.11 -6.07
CA LEU A 40 2.13 -6.63 -5.56
C LEU A 40 2.28 -6.16 -4.12
N LEU A 41 1.61 -5.06 -3.78
CA LEU A 41 1.59 -4.51 -2.43
C LEU A 41 0.21 -4.69 -1.79
N VAL A 42 0.18 -5.15 -0.54
CA VAL A 42 -1.04 -5.22 0.27
C VAL A 42 -0.86 -4.32 1.49
N CYS A 43 -1.63 -3.25 1.60
CA CYS A 43 -1.39 -2.24 2.62
C CYS A 43 -2.63 -1.41 2.99
N ARG A 44 -2.47 -0.53 3.95
CA ARG A 44 -3.44 0.53 4.27
C ARG A 44 -3.30 1.68 3.27
N SER A 45 -4.38 2.43 3.04
CA SER A 45 -4.46 3.51 2.05
C SER A 45 -4.25 4.91 2.68
N GLY A 46 -3.21 5.06 3.49
CA GLY A 46 -2.77 6.38 3.94
C GLY A 46 -2.29 7.25 2.77
N ALA A 47 -2.42 8.58 2.86
CA ALA A 47 -2.05 9.49 1.77
C ALA A 47 -0.58 9.30 1.33
N MET A 48 0.34 9.18 2.28
CA MET A 48 1.76 8.93 1.97
C MET A 48 1.96 7.61 1.24
N THR A 49 1.29 6.54 1.68
CA THR A 49 1.38 5.23 1.05
C THR A 49 0.87 5.25 -0.39
N ILE A 50 -0.23 5.96 -0.66
CA ILE A 50 -0.74 6.16 -2.02
C ILE A 50 0.32 6.84 -2.90
N THR A 51 0.94 7.91 -2.39
CA THR A 51 1.99 8.64 -3.10
C THR A 51 3.21 7.76 -3.39
N GLU A 52 3.69 7.03 -2.39
CA GLU A 52 4.83 6.10 -2.53
C GLU A 52 4.55 5.02 -3.58
N ILE A 53 3.37 4.39 -3.53
CA ILE A 53 2.93 3.37 -4.50
C ILE A 53 2.86 3.95 -5.91
N SER A 54 2.35 5.15 -6.06
CA SER A 54 2.28 5.83 -7.36
C SER A 54 3.67 6.13 -7.92
N ILE A 55 4.62 6.55 -7.08
CA ILE A 55 6.00 6.83 -7.50
C ILE A 55 6.70 5.56 -7.96
N VAL A 56 6.59 4.47 -7.20
CA VAL A 56 7.23 3.20 -7.60
C VAL A 56 6.48 2.45 -8.69
N GLY A 57 5.25 2.85 -9.02
CA GLY A 57 4.46 2.27 -10.09
C GLY A 57 4.11 0.79 -9.84
N LYS A 58 3.65 0.46 -8.65
CA LYS A 58 3.31 -0.92 -8.28
C LYS A 58 1.80 -1.11 -8.10
N PRO A 59 1.26 -2.25 -8.51
CA PRO A 59 -0.13 -2.60 -8.22
C PRO A 59 -0.35 -2.80 -6.72
N ALA A 60 -1.55 -2.49 -6.24
CA ALA A 60 -1.85 -2.61 -4.83
C ALA A 60 -3.25 -3.16 -4.53
N ILE A 61 -3.35 -3.89 -3.42
CA ILE A 61 -4.62 -4.19 -2.76
C ILE A 61 -4.68 -3.35 -1.49
N PHE A 62 -5.62 -2.42 -1.42
CA PHE A 62 -5.83 -1.61 -0.23
C PHE A 62 -6.84 -2.23 0.71
N ILE A 63 -6.50 -2.21 2.00
CA ILE A 63 -7.40 -2.52 3.10
C ILE A 63 -7.53 -1.25 3.94
N PRO A 64 -8.46 -0.33 3.58
CA PRO A 64 -8.60 0.94 4.28
C PRO A 64 -8.86 0.76 5.77
N LEU A 65 -8.22 1.57 6.62
CA LEU A 65 -8.52 1.59 8.03
C LEU A 65 -9.87 2.29 8.25
N PRO A 66 -10.84 1.67 8.94
CA PRO A 66 -12.08 2.33 9.27
C PRO A 66 -11.79 3.53 10.18
N SER A 67 -12.28 4.70 9.80
CA SER A 67 -12.14 5.92 10.59
C SER A 67 -13.50 6.37 11.10
N MET A 68 -13.58 6.71 12.37
CA MET A 68 -14.81 7.23 12.98
C MET A 68 -15.13 8.68 12.55
N SER A 69 -14.16 9.44 12.04
CA SER A 69 -14.29 10.86 11.79
C SER A 69 -14.29 11.29 10.32
N ALA A 70 -13.80 10.49 9.42
CA ALA A 70 -13.90 10.65 7.96
C ALA A 70 -13.28 9.43 7.27
N ASN A 71 -13.92 8.88 6.25
CA ASN A 71 -13.44 7.72 5.48
C ASN A 71 -12.26 8.08 4.55
N ARG A 72 -11.32 8.89 5.04
CA ARG A 72 -10.21 9.40 4.22
C ARG A 72 -9.39 8.30 3.57
N GLN A 73 -9.21 7.15 4.25
CA GLN A 73 -8.46 6.05 3.66
C GLN A 73 -9.26 5.33 2.57
N GLU A 74 -10.57 5.20 2.71
CA GLU A 74 -11.42 4.68 1.64
C GLU A 74 -11.42 5.62 0.43
N ASP A 75 -11.57 6.92 0.65
CA ASP A 75 -11.52 7.93 -0.42
C ASP A 75 -10.17 7.91 -1.14
N ASN A 76 -9.07 7.84 -0.40
CA ASN A 76 -7.73 7.72 -0.96
C ASN A 76 -7.58 6.46 -1.83
N ALA A 77 -8.03 5.31 -1.34
CA ALA A 77 -7.97 4.06 -2.10
C ALA A 77 -8.84 4.11 -3.36
N LEU A 78 -10.00 4.77 -3.29
CA LEU A 78 -10.90 4.93 -4.43
C LEU A 78 -10.29 5.69 -5.60
N VAL A 79 -9.34 6.60 -5.34
CA VAL A 79 -8.62 7.30 -6.41
C VAL A 79 -7.89 6.30 -7.31
N LEU A 80 -7.10 5.39 -6.74
CA LEU A 80 -6.36 4.39 -7.51
C LEU A 80 -7.28 3.30 -8.07
N LYS A 81 -8.32 2.91 -7.34
CA LYS A 81 -9.29 1.93 -7.84
C LYS A 81 -10.01 2.44 -9.09
N LYS A 82 -10.44 3.71 -9.11
CA LYS A 82 -11.19 4.30 -10.23
C LYS A 82 -10.38 4.32 -11.54
N ILE A 83 -9.08 4.47 -11.45
CA ILE A 83 -8.20 4.45 -12.63
C ILE A 83 -7.72 3.02 -12.96
N GLY A 84 -8.06 2.01 -12.18
CA GLY A 84 -7.65 0.62 -12.41
C GLY A 84 -6.26 0.26 -11.85
N ALA A 85 -5.69 1.09 -10.99
CA ALA A 85 -4.35 0.88 -10.41
C ALA A 85 -4.35 0.05 -9.12
N ALA A 86 -5.53 -0.20 -8.53
CA ALA A 86 -5.63 -0.93 -7.27
C ALA A 86 -6.97 -1.63 -7.09
N LYS A 87 -6.97 -2.70 -6.28
CA LYS A 87 -8.18 -3.32 -5.71
C LYS A 87 -8.39 -2.86 -4.26
N ILE A 88 -9.62 -2.96 -3.76
CA ILE A 88 -9.96 -2.59 -2.38
C ILE A 88 -10.75 -3.72 -1.74
N ILE A 89 -10.31 -4.13 -0.54
CA ILE A 89 -11.07 -4.99 0.36
C ILE A 89 -11.40 -4.16 1.60
N LEU A 90 -12.67 -3.96 1.91
CA LEU A 90 -13.05 -3.23 3.12
C LEU A 90 -12.61 -3.98 4.37
N ASN A 91 -12.18 -3.25 5.39
CA ASN A 91 -11.64 -3.87 6.62
C ASN A 91 -12.62 -4.85 7.31
N LYS A 92 -13.92 -4.61 7.19
CA LYS A 92 -14.97 -5.50 7.70
C LYS A 92 -15.13 -6.80 6.91
N ASP A 93 -14.71 -6.79 5.64
CA ASP A 93 -14.90 -7.90 4.70
C ASP A 93 -13.61 -8.70 4.48
N VAL A 94 -12.48 -8.26 5.08
CA VAL A 94 -11.21 -8.94 4.89
C VAL A 94 -11.17 -10.26 5.66
N THR A 95 -10.94 -11.33 4.92
CA THR A 95 -10.63 -12.67 5.44
C THR A 95 -9.37 -13.17 4.76
N GLY A 96 -8.70 -14.16 5.34
CA GLY A 96 -7.54 -14.78 4.70
C GLY A 96 -7.87 -15.36 3.33
N GLN A 97 -9.03 -16.00 3.20
CA GLN A 97 -9.51 -16.56 1.93
C GLN A 97 -9.72 -15.47 0.89
N LYS A 98 -10.50 -14.43 1.22
CA LYS A 98 -10.78 -13.33 0.27
C LYS A 98 -9.52 -12.61 -0.16
N LEU A 99 -8.58 -12.38 0.77
CA LEU A 99 -7.31 -11.76 0.42
C LEU A 99 -6.48 -12.65 -0.51
N SER A 100 -6.45 -13.96 -0.27
CA SER A 100 -5.73 -14.92 -1.14
C SER A 100 -6.33 -14.92 -2.55
N GLU A 101 -7.66 -14.98 -2.67
CA GLU A 101 -8.37 -14.95 -3.95
C GLU A 101 -8.02 -13.67 -4.75
N GLU A 102 -8.08 -12.50 -4.12
CA GLU A 102 -7.75 -11.22 -4.78
C GLU A 102 -6.26 -11.10 -5.16
N ILE A 103 -5.36 -11.71 -4.37
CA ILE A 103 -3.94 -11.78 -4.69
C ILE A 103 -3.71 -12.68 -5.91
N ASP A 104 -4.32 -13.87 -5.90
CA ASP A 104 -4.17 -14.85 -6.97
C ASP A 104 -4.71 -14.30 -8.30
N ASP A 105 -5.85 -13.63 -8.28
CA ASP A 105 -6.45 -12.98 -9.44
C ASP A 105 -5.51 -11.99 -10.13
N ILE A 106 -4.73 -11.23 -9.35
CA ILE A 106 -3.80 -10.23 -9.91
C ILE A 106 -2.48 -10.89 -10.32
N ILE A 107 -1.89 -11.73 -9.45
CA ILE A 107 -0.54 -12.29 -9.66
C ILE A 107 -0.51 -13.29 -10.81
N LEU A 108 -1.60 -14.00 -11.06
CA LEU A 108 -1.67 -14.97 -12.14
C LEU A 108 -1.85 -14.34 -13.52
N ASP A 109 -2.26 -13.07 -13.59
CA ASP A 109 -2.32 -12.30 -14.82
C ASP A 109 -1.18 -11.26 -14.87
N SER A 110 -0.09 -11.64 -15.53
CA SER A 110 1.09 -10.78 -15.64
C SER A 110 0.83 -9.48 -16.42
N LEU A 111 -0.13 -9.48 -17.33
CA LEU A 111 -0.50 -8.29 -18.11
C LEU A 111 -1.30 -7.32 -17.23
N GLU A 112 -2.27 -7.82 -16.46
CA GLU A 112 -3.02 -7.00 -15.50
C GLU A 112 -2.07 -6.39 -14.46
N LEU A 113 -1.15 -7.19 -13.92
CA LEU A 113 -0.17 -6.75 -12.93
C LEU A 113 0.69 -5.57 -13.46
N GLU A 114 1.22 -5.70 -14.67
CA GLU A 114 2.04 -4.67 -15.30
C GLU A 114 1.23 -3.42 -15.63
N GLU A 115 0.02 -3.58 -16.16
CA GLU A 115 -0.87 -2.48 -16.51
C GLU A 115 -1.29 -1.69 -15.28
N MET A 116 -1.70 -2.35 -14.20
CA MET A 116 -2.02 -1.71 -12.92
C MET A 116 -0.86 -0.86 -12.40
N GLY A 117 0.36 -1.36 -12.47
CA GLY A 117 1.56 -0.63 -12.05
C GLY A 117 1.82 0.61 -12.91
N LYS A 118 1.71 0.50 -14.24
CA LYS A 118 1.83 1.63 -15.17
C LYS A 118 0.78 2.70 -14.90
N ILE A 119 -0.46 2.29 -14.68
CA ILE A 119 -1.55 3.21 -14.37
C ILE A 119 -1.31 3.90 -13.03
N ALA A 120 -0.85 3.18 -11.99
CA ALA A 120 -0.50 3.78 -10.71
C ALA A 120 0.53 4.92 -10.87
N ASN A 121 1.52 4.73 -11.73
CA ASN A 121 2.56 5.72 -11.99
C ASN A 121 2.04 6.98 -12.70
N THR A 122 0.91 6.93 -13.40
CA THR A 122 0.34 8.11 -14.08
C THR A 122 -0.06 9.23 -13.13
N ILE A 123 -0.38 8.90 -11.89
CA ILE A 123 -0.75 9.89 -10.87
C ILE A 123 0.40 10.24 -9.91
N ALA A 124 1.60 9.74 -10.19
CA ALA A 124 2.78 10.08 -9.40
C ALA A 124 3.01 11.60 -9.41
N PRO A 125 3.24 12.22 -8.24
CA PRO A 125 3.50 13.65 -8.20
C PRO A 125 4.82 13.98 -8.92
N SER A 126 4.78 14.96 -9.80
CA SER A 126 5.95 15.46 -10.51
C SER A 126 6.25 16.91 -10.11
N ASN A 127 7.53 17.27 -10.10
CA ASN A 127 8.00 18.63 -9.82
C ASN A 127 7.48 19.20 -8.49
N VAL A 128 7.43 18.37 -7.44
CA VAL A 128 6.87 18.74 -6.13
C VAL A 128 7.65 19.89 -5.52
N GLU A 129 8.98 19.86 -5.61
CA GLU A 129 9.86 20.89 -5.08
C GLU A 129 9.59 22.25 -5.73
N GLU A 130 9.49 22.28 -7.05
CA GLU A 130 9.20 23.51 -7.80
C GLU A 130 7.82 24.07 -7.46
N LYS A 131 6.81 23.19 -7.36
CA LYS A 131 5.45 23.61 -6.97
C LYS A 131 5.44 24.23 -5.58
N ILE A 132 6.09 23.60 -4.60
CA ILE A 132 6.20 24.12 -3.24
C ILE A 132 6.92 25.48 -3.25
N TYR A 133 8.01 25.59 -4.01
CA TYR A 133 8.75 26.85 -4.13
C TYR A 133 7.90 27.99 -4.70
N GLN A 134 7.11 27.73 -5.72
CA GLN A 134 6.22 28.73 -6.31
C GLN A 134 5.11 29.15 -5.33
N GLU A 135 4.50 28.21 -4.62
CA GLU A 135 3.51 28.51 -3.57
C GLU A 135 4.10 29.40 -2.46
N ILE A 136 5.32 29.08 -1.99
CA ILE A 136 6.00 29.91 -0.98
C ILE A 136 6.24 31.32 -1.52
N LYS A 137 6.67 31.47 -2.76
CA LYS A 137 6.89 32.79 -3.37
C LYS A 137 5.63 33.64 -3.47
N GLU A 138 4.46 33.01 -3.68
CA GLU A 138 3.19 33.72 -3.74
C GLU A 138 2.76 34.25 -2.36
N VAL A 139 3.05 33.47 -1.30
CA VAL A 139 2.69 33.83 0.09
C VAL A 139 3.61 34.94 0.66
N VAL A 140 4.85 34.98 0.21
CA VAL A 140 5.88 35.94 0.75
C VAL A 140 5.84 37.32 0.03
N LYS A 141 5.01 37.48 -0.97
CA LYS A 141 4.74 38.79 -1.57
C LYS A 141 3.82 39.65 -0.69
#